data_22133a612cc17305a349a9ee05b71e5a
#
_entry.id   22133a612cc17305a349a9ee05b71e5a
#
_cell.length_a   1.000
_cell.length_b   1.000
_cell.length_c   1.000
_cell.angle_alpha   90.00
_cell.angle_beta   90.00
_cell.angle_gamma   90.00
#
_symmetry.space_group_name_H-M   'P 1'
#
loop_
_entity.id
_entity.type
_entity.pdbx_description
1 polymer ?
#
loop_
_entity_poly.entity_id
_entity_poly.type
_entity_poly.pdbx_seq_one_letter_code
_entity_poly.pdbx_strand_id
1 'polypeptide(L)'
;PFLFDQTGFDAAIYFGDAGWPGTEAHFLMHEYPVPVCSPTLPGVQPHMTPEAIAELPLLQQSTRPYAWRQWFAAAGVTTPRAMTGMRLELFSMLAQAAIERLGVALIPPFLIQQELANGSLISPCPQSMPSSRAYYLIVPEHKAERPALTCFREWLVGEATENA
;
A
#
# COMPACT_ATOMS: atom_id res chain seq x y z
N PRO A 1 -3.16 16.55 3.35
CA PRO A 1 -2.81 17.70 2.51
C PRO A 1 -1.99 18.73 3.29
N PHE A 2 -1.02 19.34 2.65
CA PHE A 2 -0.27 20.47 3.19
C PHE A 2 -0.27 21.61 2.16
N LEU A 3 -0.02 22.84 2.61
CA LEU A 3 0.02 24.00 1.74
C LEU A 3 1.43 24.14 1.15
N PHE A 4 1.56 24.00 -0.16
CA PHE A 4 2.85 24.15 -0.87
C PHE A 4 3.48 25.52 -0.65
N ASP A 5 2.66 26.57 -0.53
CA ASP A 5 3.15 27.96 -0.30
C ASP A 5 3.84 28.13 1.05
N GLN A 6 3.60 27.23 2.00
CA GLN A 6 4.24 27.22 3.32
C GLN A 6 5.44 26.29 3.39
N THR A 7 5.78 25.61 2.29
CA THR A 7 6.88 24.67 2.20
C THR A 7 7.79 25.03 1.03
N GLY A 8 9.05 24.63 1.10
CA GLY A 8 9.98 24.75 -0.03
C GLY A 8 9.84 23.66 -1.10
N PHE A 9 8.82 22.79 -0.99
CA PHE A 9 8.64 21.66 -1.91
C PHE A 9 8.11 22.11 -3.27
N ASP A 10 8.58 21.46 -4.33
CA ASP A 10 8.12 21.69 -5.70
C ASP A 10 7.04 20.70 -6.13
N ALA A 11 7.01 19.51 -5.55
CA ALA A 11 6.01 18.47 -5.77
C ALA A 11 5.91 17.56 -4.56
N ALA A 12 4.87 16.71 -4.53
CA ALA A 12 4.71 15.66 -3.52
C ALA A 12 4.13 14.39 -4.15
N ILE A 13 4.63 13.23 -3.74
CA ILE A 13 3.94 11.96 -3.99
C ILE A 13 2.95 11.76 -2.85
N TYR A 14 1.68 11.57 -3.20
CA TYR A 14 0.58 11.47 -2.25
C TYR A 14 -0.28 10.25 -2.54
N PHE A 15 -0.63 9.52 -1.48
CA PHE A 15 -1.62 8.45 -1.54
C PHE A 15 -2.97 8.96 -1.01
N GLY A 16 -3.98 8.98 -1.87
CA GLY A 16 -5.31 9.46 -1.51
C GLY A 16 -6.17 9.80 -2.72
N ASP A 17 -7.02 10.80 -2.56
CA ASP A 17 -7.87 11.36 -3.62
C ASP A 17 -7.18 12.53 -4.31
N ALA A 18 -7.42 12.72 -5.60
CA ALA A 18 -6.71 13.69 -6.46
C ALA A 18 -7.15 15.17 -6.29
N GLY A 19 -7.81 15.53 -5.23
CA GLY A 19 -8.50 16.82 -5.13
C GLY A 19 -7.85 17.88 -4.21
N TRP A 20 -6.62 18.36 -4.49
CA TRP A 20 -6.03 19.45 -3.72
C TRP A 20 -6.24 20.79 -4.44
N PRO A 21 -6.89 21.78 -3.81
CA PRO A 21 -7.07 23.09 -4.41
C PRO A 21 -5.74 23.75 -4.79
N GLY A 22 -5.67 24.37 -5.98
CA GLY A 22 -4.47 25.03 -6.50
C GLY A 22 -3.33 24.10 -6.91
N THR A 23 -3.65 22.82 -7.16
CA THR A 23 -2.67 21.84 -7.59
C THR A 23 -3.16 21.01 -8.78
N GLU A 24 -2.22 20.54 -9.59
CA GLU A 24 -2.44 19.49 -10.56
C GLU A 24 -2.09 18.13 -9.95
N ALA A 25 -2.92 17.13 -10.17
CA ALA A 25 -2.70 15.76 -9.72
C ALA A 25 -2.47 14.85 -10.94
N HIS A 26 -1.29 14.24 -11.01
CA HIS A 26 -0.93 13.27 -12.05
C HIS A 26 -1.00 11.88 -11.45
N PHE A 27 -1.89 11.03 -11.98
CA PHE A 27 -2.04 9.65 -11.55
C PHE A 27 -0.74 8.86 -11.78
N LEU A 28 -0.35 8.08 -10.79
CA LEU A 28 0.80 7.19 -10.89
C LEU A 28 0.35 5.72 -10.92
N MET A 29 -0.23 5.23 -9.83
CA MET A 29 -0.65 3.83 -9.74
C MET A 29 -1.71 3.63 -8.66
N HIS A 30 -2.50 2.56 -8.80
CA HIS A 30 -3.35 2.07 -7.72
C HIS A 30 -2.55 1.27 -6.68
N GLU A 31 -3.09 1.17 -5.48
CA GLU A 31 -2.56 0.29 -4.43
C GLU A 31 -3.40 -1.00 -4.38
N TYR A 32 -2.76 -2.14 -4.61
CA TYR A 32 -3.38 -3.47 -4.59
C TYR A 32 -2.74 -4.34 -3.50
N PRO A 33 -3.03 -4.11 -2.21
CA PRO A 33 -2.44 -4.91 -1.16
C PRO A 33 -2.95 -6.36 -1.20
N VAL A 34 -2.03 -7.29 -0.91
CA VAL A 34 -2.32 -8.71 -0.72
C VAL A 34 -1.86 -9.16 0.68
N PRO A 35 -2.47 -10.20 1.27
CA PRO A 35 -1.95 -10.81 2.47
C PRO A 35 -0.56 -11.37 2.25
N VAL A 36 0.39 -11.04 3.12
CA VAL A 36 1.75 -11.56 3.08
C VAL A 36 2.22 -11.95 4.49
N CYS A 37 3.02 -12.99 4.57
CA CYS A 37 3.58 -13.48 5.83
C CYS A 37 4.83 -14.31 5.59
N SER A 38 5.55 -14.64 6.66
CA SER A 38 6.60 -15.64 6.63
C SER A 38 6.04 -17.02 6.24
N PRO A 39 6.70 -17.81 5.38
CA PRO A 39 6.29 -19.17 5.08
C PRO A 39 6.31 -20.10 6.32
N THR A 40 6.99 -19.69 7.38
CA THR A 40 7.10 -20.44 8.62
C THR A 40 6.22 -19.89 9.76
N LEU A 41 5.31 -18.95 9.46
CA LEU A 41 4.32 -18.48 10.43
C LEU A 41 3.42 -19.66 10.84
N PRO A 42 3.24 -19.95 12.15
CA PRO A 42 2.37 -21.03 12.61
C PRO A 42 0.95 -20.90 12.07
N GLY A 43 0.42 -22.00 11.51
CA GLY A 43 -0.93 -22.04 10.93
C GLY A 43 -1.01 -21.64 9.46
N VAL A 44 0.07 -21.18 8.85
CA VAL A 44 0.11 -20.88 7.42
C VAL A 44 0.12 -22.15 6.58
N GLN A 45 -0.65 -22.14 5.50
CA GLN A 45 -0.70 -23.18 4.50
C GLN A 45 -0.65 -22.56 3.09
N PRO A 46 -0.19 -23.28 2.07
CA PRO A 46 -0.35 -22.84 0.69
C PRO A 46 -1.84 -22.68 0.31
N HIS A 47 -2.18 -21.62 -0.40
CA HIS A 47 -3.54 -21.38 -0.92
C HIS A 47 -4.62 -21.28 0.17
N MET A 48 -4.40 -20.43 1.15
CA MET A 48 -5.40 -20.16 2.21
C MET A 48 -6.61 -19.40 1.67
N THR A 49 -7.79 -19.70 2.25
CA THR A 49 -8.98 -18.88 2.03
C THR A 49 -8.96 -17.62 2.92
N PRO A 50 -9.75 -16.59 2.57
CA PRO A 50 -9.86 -15.39 3.43
C PRO A 50 -10.33 -15.70 4.87
N GLU A 51 -11.21 -16.69 5.05
CA GLU A 51 -11.64 -17.14 6.38
C GLU A 51 -10.46 -17.73 7.19
N ALA A 52 -9.61 -18.51 6.53
CA ALA A 52 -8.43 -19.08 7.18
C ALA A 52 -7.41 -18.00 7.55
N ILE A 53 -7.25 -16.95 6.71
CA ILE A 53 -6.43 -15.76 7.04
C ILE A 53 -6.97 -15.05 8.29
N ALA A 54 -8.30 -14.98 8.46
CA ALA A 54 -8.93 -14.33 9.60
C ALA A 54 -8.58 -14.99 10.97
N GLU A 55 -8.15 -16.25 10.95
CA GLU A 55 -7.74 -16.99 12.15
C GLU A 55 -6.28 -16.74 12.57
N LEU A 56 -5.47 -16.16 11.67
CA LEU A 56 -4.08 -15.83 11.94
C LEU A 56 -3.94 -14.49 12.69
N PRO A 57 -2.81 -14.25 13.37
CA PRO A 57 -2.48 -12.92 13.88
C PRO A 57 -2.40 -11.91 12.72
N LEU A 58 -3.11 -10.78 12.82
CA LEU A 58 -3.11 -9.73 11.81
C LEU A 58 -2.21 -8.57 12.24
N LEU A 59 -1.47 -8.01 11.27
CA LEU A 59 -0.68 -6.80 11.43
C LEU A 59 -1.42 -5.63 10.76
N GLN A 60 -1.58 -4.54 11.51
CA GLN A 60 -2.34 -3.37 11.10
C GLN A 60 -1.41 -2.24 10.66
N GLN A 61 -1.77 -1.53 9.62
CA GLN A 61 -1.08 -0.29 9.27
C GLN A 61 -1.84 0.92 9.79
N SER A 62 -1.16 1.80 10.52
CA SER A 62 -1.78 2.97 11.15
C SER A 62 -2.35 3.96 10.14
N THR A 63 -1.70 4.10 8.98
CA THR A 63 -2.15 5.00 7.89
C THR A 63 -3.24 4.38 7.00
N ARG A 64 -3.54 3.09 7.20
CA ARG A 64 -4.60 2.32 6.51
C ARG A 64 -5.48 1.59 7.53
N PRO A 65 -6.13 2.30 8.46
CA PRO A 65 -6.74 1.68 9.65
C PRO A 65 -7.88 0.71 9.34
N TYR A 66 -8.44 0.77 8.14
CA TYR A 66 -9.55 -0.08 7.71
C TYR A 66 -9.18 -1.11 6.63
N ALA A 67 -7.90 -1.25 6.29
CA ALA A 67 -7.46 -2.10 5.17
C ALA A 67 -7.94 -3.55 5.32
N TRP A 68 -7.71 -4.18 6.46
CA TRP A 68 -8.19 -5.54 6.70
C TRP A 68 -9.71 -5.67 6.68
N ARG A 69 -10.43 -4.72 7.26
CA ARG A 69 -11.90 -4.73 7.23
C ARG A 69 -12.42 -4.64 5.80
N GLN A 70 -11.81 -3.80 4.97
CA GLN A 70 -12.18 -3.65 3.57
C GLN A 70 -11.82 -4.91 2.77
N TRP A 71 -10.64 -5.49 3.02
CA TRP A 71 -10.19 -6.70 2.36
C TRP A 71 -11.11 -7.89 2.67
N PHE A 72 -11.45 -8.12 3.94
CA PHE A 72 -12.40 -9.16 4.31
C PHE A 72 -13.81 -8.92 3.75
N ALA A 73 -14.29 -7.68 3.77
CA ALA A 73 -15.59 -7.33 3.19
C ALA A 73 -15.63 -7.62 1.67
N ALA A 74 -14.58 -7.30 0.93
CA ALA A 74 -14.46 -7.62 -0.49
C ALA A 74 -14.43 -9.13 -0.76
N ALA A 75 -13.93 -9.91 0.19
CA ALA A 75 -13.96 -11.38 0.16
C ALA A 75 -15.28 -11.99 0.64
N GLY A 76 -16.25 -11.18 1.08
CA GLY A 76 -17.51 -11.67 1.67
C GLY A 76 -17.36 -12.22 3.09
N VAL A 77 -16.24 -11.96 3.76
CA VAL A 77 -15.94 -12.46 5.11
C VAL A 77 -16.22 -11.39 6.16
N THR A 78 -16.94 -11.77 7.21
CA THR A 78 -17.16 -10.92 8.39
C THR A 78 -16.39 -11.51 9.57
N THR A 79 -15.45 -10.75 10.13
CA THR A 79 -14.68 -11.16 11.30
C THR A 79 -14.49 -10.00 12.27
N PRO A 80 -14.67 -10.23 13.60
CA PRO A 80 -14.38 -9.21 14.61
C PRO A 80 -12.87 -8.92 14.72
N ARG A 81 -12.02 -9.80 14.18
CA ARG A 81 -10.55 -9.67 14.25
C ARG A 81 -9.97 -8.69 13.24
N ALA A 82 -10.75 -8.24 12.23
CA ALA A 82 -10.30 -7.33 11.18
C ALA A 82 -9.66 -6.01 11.69
N MET A 83 -9.94 -5.62 12.93
CA MET A 83 -9.43 -4.38 13.53
C MET A 83 -8.45 -4.65 14.68
N THR A 84 -8.09 -5.91 14.94
CA THR A 84 -7.21 -6.32 16.04
C THR A 84 -5.78 -6.56 15.55
N GLY A 85 -4.84 -6.60 16.48
CA GLY A 85 -3.44 -6.89 16.21
C GLY A 85 -2.51 -5.69 16.36
N MET A 86 -1.21 -5.97 16.19
CA MET A 86 -0.15 -4.97 16.30
C MET A 86 -0.31 -3.90 15.20
N ARG A 87 -0.12 -2.63 15.57
CA ARG A 87 -0.18 -1.50 14.64
C ARG A 87 1.21 -0.95 14.37
N LEU A 88 1.54 -0.82 13.10
CA LEU A 88 2.82 -0.29 12.63
C LEU A 88 2.57 0.83 11.61
N GLU A 89 3.47 1.78 11.53
CA GLU A 89 3.24 3.00 10.74
C GLU A 89 3.67 2.84 9.28
N LEU A 90 4.79 2.14 9.05
CA LEU A 90 5.41 2.01 7.72
C LEU A 90 5.24 0.59 7.16
N PHE A 91 5.12 0.48 5.84
CA PHE A 91 5.10 -0.82 5.15
C PHE A 91 6.39 -1.62 5.37
N SER A 92 7.55 -0.97 5.46
CA SER A 92 8.81 -1.63 5.78
C SER A 92 8.81 -2.27 7.17
N MET A 93 8.17 -1.63 8.15
CA MET A 93 8.00 -2.21 9.50
C MET A 93 7.03 -3.39 9.47
N LEU A 94 5.95 -3.29 8.68
CA LEU A 94 5.02 -4.40 8.49
C LEU A 94 5.69 -5.61 7.83
N ALA A 95 6.48 -5.37 6.77
CA ALA A 95 7.23 -6.42 6.08
C ALA A 95 8.19 -7.12 7.05
N GLN A 96 8.97 -6.37 7.82
CA GLN A 96 9.88 -6.95 8.81
C GLN A 96 9.14 -7.74 9.89
N ALA A 97 8.04 -7.21 10.42
CA ALA A 97 7.23 -7.93 11.42
C ALA A 97 6.64 -9.23 10.86
N ALA A 98 6.23 -9.23 9.59
CA ALA A 98 5.72 -10.42 8.92
C ALA A 98 6.84 -11.47 8.69
N ILE A 99 8.06 -11.06 8.30
CA ILE A 99 9.25 -11.92 8.20
C ILE A 99 9.54 -12.59 9.55
N GLU A 100 9.47 -11.82 10.63
CA GLU A 100 9.71 -12.29 11.99
C GLU A 100 8.53 -13.11 12.58
N ARG A 101 7.57 -13.50 11.75
CA ARG A 101 6.44 -14.37 12.13
C ARG A 101 5.50 -13.78 13.17
N LEU A 102 5.38 -12.45 13.22
CA LEU A 102 4.46 -11.77 14.15
C LEU A 102 3.02 -11.77 13.63
N GLY A 103 2.81 -12.06 12.35
CA GLY A 103 1.47 -12.15 11.78
C GLY A 103 1.45 -11.98 10.25
N VAL A 104 0.24 -11.83 9.74
CA VAL A 104 -0.05 -11.55 8.32
C VAL A 104 -0.26 -10.05 8.14
N ALA A 105 0.39 -9.46 7.14
CA ALA A 105 0.25 -8.06 6.79
C ALA A 105 -0.45 -7.89 5.42
N LEU A 106 -1.13 -6.77 5.20
CA LEU A 106 -1.59 -6.35 3.88
C LEU A 106 -0.55 -5.39 3.30
N ILE A 107 0.17 -5.83 2.26
CA ILE A 107 1.23 -5.03 1.63
C ILE A 107 1.09 -5.12 0.10
N PRO A 108 1.18 -3.98 -0.62
CA PRO A 108 1.28 -3.99 -2.08
C PRO A 108 2.55 -4.73 -2.52
N PRO A 109 2.48 -5.70 -3.47
CA PRO A 109 3.62 -6.50 -3.89
C PRO A 109 4.81 -5.71 -4.40
N PHE A 110 4.58 -4.56 -5.03
CA PHE A 110 5.66 -3.71 -5.56
C PHE A 110 6.61 -3.17 -4.48
N LEU A 111 6.18 -3.11 -3.20
CA LEU A 111 7.00 -2.68 -2.08
C LEU A 111 7.87 -3.78 -1.47
N ILE A 112 7.64 -5.05 -1.85
CA ILE A 112 8.26 -6.23 -1.24
C ILE A 112 8.70 -7.26 -2.29
N GLN A 113 9.05 -6.79 -3.49
CA GLN A 113 9.46 -7.66 -4.59
C GLN A 113 10.65 -8.56 -4.23
N GLN A 114 11.61 -8.01 -3.49
CA GLN A 114 12.81 -8.74 -3.06
C GLN A 114 12.45 -9.85 -2.06
N GLU A 115 11.58 -9.56 -1.10
CA GLU A 115 11.14 -10.49 -0.07
C GLU A 115 10.30 -11.64 -0.66
N LEU A 116 9.48 -11.34 -1.67
CA LEU A 116 8.74 -12.37 -2.42
C LEU A 116 9.68 -13.22 -3.28
N ALA A 117 10.65 -12.60 -3.96
CA ALA A 117 11.60 -13.30 -4.83
C ALA A 117 12.54 -14.23 -4.05
N ASN A 118 13.00 -13.83 -2.86
CA ASN A 118 13.89 -14.64 -2.01
C ASN A 118 13.14 -15.60 -1.08
N GLY A 119 11.80 -15.54 -1.05
CA GLY A 119 10.94 -16.41 -0.25
C GLY A 119 10.89 -16.10 1.25
N SER A 120 11.42 -14.96 1.70
CA SER A 120 11.28 -14.52 3.10
C SER A 120 9.83 -14.12 3.44
N LEU A 121 9.09 -13.67 2.43
CA LEU A 121 7.65 -13.49 2.46
C LEU A 121 6.97 -14.31 1.37
N ILE A 122 5.78 -14.79 1.66
CA ILE A 122 4.87 -15.42 0.70
C ILE A 122 3.51 -14.73 0.76
N SER A 123 2.73 -14.83 -0.32
CA SER A 123 1.31 -14.48 -0.32
C SER A 123 0.49 -15.76 -0.25
N PRO A 124 -0.02 -16.17 0.92
CA PRO A 124 -0.78 -17.41 1.06
C PRO A 124 -2.19 -17.31 0.47
N CYS A 125 -2.69 -16.09 0.25
CA CYS A 125 -3.96 -15.79 -0.39
C CYS A 125 -3.74 -14.63 -1.37
N PRO A 126 -3.63 -14.88 -2.69
CA PRO A 126 -3.30 -13.83 -3.67
C PRO A 126 -4.46 -12.87 -3.98
N GLN A 127 -5.58 -12.99 -3.27
CA GLN A 127 -6.69 -12.08 -3.44
C GLN A 127 -6.27 -10.65 -3.11
N SER A 128 -6.26 -9.81 -4.10
CA SER A 128 -6.05 -8.37 -3.95
C SER A 128 -7.38 -7.65 -3.83
N MET A 129 -7.35 -6.47 -3.22
CA MET A 129 -8.48 -5.57 -3.19
C MET A 129 -8.03 -4.24 -3.81
N PRO A 130 -8.71 -3.76 -4.87
CA PRO A 130 -8.43 -2.44 -5.39
C PRO A 130 -8.75 -1.39 -4.32
N SER A 131 -7.79 -0.54 -4.01
CA SER A 131 -8.04 0.65 -3.21
C SER A 131 -8.86 1.65 -4.03
N SER A 132 -9.82 2.33 -3.41
CA SER A 132 -10.48 3.49 -4.01
C SER A 132 -9.52 4.69 -4.16
N ARG A 133 -8.38 4.63 -3.48
CA ARG A 133 -7.31 5.64 -3.49
C ARG A 133 -6.16 5.17 -4.34
N ALA A 134 -5.37 6.13 -4.81
CA ALA A 134 -4.21 5.88 -5.66
C ALA A 134 -3.03 6.76 -5.24
N TYR A 135 -1.87 6.48 -5.81
CA TYR A 135 -0.71 7.37 -5.72
C TYR A 135 -0.80 8.41 -6.83
N TYR A 136 -0.53 9.66 -6.47
CA TYR A 136 -0.48 10.80 -7.38
C TYR A 136 0.80 11.60 -7.16
N LEU A 137 1.35 12.14 -8.24
CA LEU A 137 2.26 13.27 -8.15
C LEU A 137 1.41 14.54 -8.09
N ILE A 138 1.52 15.27 -7.00
CA ILE A 138 0.82 16.54 -6.78
C ILE A 138 1.81 17.68 -7.04
N VAL A 139 1.45 18.61 -7.91
CA VAL A 139 2.27 19.75 -8.34
C VAL A 139 1.47 21.03 -8.16
N PRO A 140 2.02 22.09 -7.51
CA PRO A 140 1.35 23.39 -7.48
C PRO A 140 1.18 23.96 -8.88
N GLU A 141 -0.02 24.46 -9.22
CA GLU A 141 -0.31 25.03 -10.57
C GLU A 141 0.71 26.09 -10.99
N HIS A 142 1.11 26.97 -10.06
CA HIS A 142 2.07 28.06 -10.35
C HIS A 142 3.52 27.56 -10.61
N LYS A 143 3.80 26.27 -10.39
CA LYS A 143 5.10 25.64 -10.65
C LYS A 143 5.04 24.61 -11.77
N ALA A 144 3.85 24.21 -12.23
CA ALA A 144 3.63 23.09 -13.15
C ALA A 144 4.41 23.21 -14.47
N GLU A 145 4.58 24.44 -14.97
CA GLU A 145 5.28 24.74 -16.24
C GLU A 145 6.82 24.84 -16.09
N ARG A 146 7.39 24.62 -14.91
CA ARG A 146 8.85 24.66 -14.74
C ARG A 146 9.51 23.49 -15.49
N PRO A 147 10.51 23.74 -16.38
CA PRO A 147 11.07 22.68 -17.23
C PRO A 147 11.58 21.45 -16.49
N ALA A 148 12.29 21.66 -15.37
CA ALA A 148 12.81 20.55 -14.55
C ALA A 148 11.69 19.71 -13.94
N LEU A 149 10.59 20.36 -13.53
CA LEU A 149 9.44 19.66 -12.94
C LEU A 149 8.63 18.93 -14.01
N THR A 150 8.52 19.49 -15.19
CA THR A 150 7.90 18.83 -16.36
C THR A 150 8.67 17.57 -16.74
N CYS A 151 10.00 17.63 -16.89
CA CYS A 151 10.82 16.45 -17.14
C CYS A 151 10.68 15.38 -16.07
N PHE A 152 10.71 15.77 -14.79
CA PHE A 152 10.53 14.83 -13.68
C PHE A 152 9.14 14.18 -13.71
N ARG A 153 8.11 14.95 -13.92
CA ARG A 153 6.72 14.46 -14.03
C ARG A 153 6.57 13.43 -15.15
N GLU A 154 7.06 13.77 -16.36
CA GLU A 154 6.96 12.89 -17.53
C GLU A 154 7.70 11.58 -17.31
N TRP A 155 8.91 11.66 -16.77
CA TRP A 155 9.68 10.47 -16.39
C TRP A 155 8.94 9.62 -15.35
N LEU A 156 8.47 10.22 -14.23
CA LEU A 156 7.84 9.48 -13.14
C LEU A 156 6.53 8.83 -13.57
N VAL A 157 5.71 9.51 -14.38
CA VAL A 157 4.47 8.95 -14.92
C VAL A 157 4.77 7.79 -15.89
N GLY A 158 5.82 7.91 -16.72
CA GLY A 158 6.28 6.84 -17.59
C GLY A 158 6.71 5.60 -16.80
N GLU A 159 7.60 5.76 -15.81
CA GLU A 159 8.04 4.67 -14.92
C GLU A 159 6.87 3.99 -14.18
N ALA A 160 5.92 4.79 -13.69
CA ALA A 160 4.76 4.25 -13.01
C ALA A 160 3.86 3.42 -13.93
N THR A 161 3.74 3.80 -15.21
CA THR A 161 2.93 3.08 -16.20
C THR A 161 3.58 1.77 -16.63
N GLU A 162 4.91 1.71 -16.72
CA GLU A 162 5.65 0.51 -17.10
C GLU A 162 5.69 -0.56 -15.99
N ASN A 163 5.51 -0.14 -14.74
CA ASN A 163 5.60 -1.02 -13.55
C ASN A 163 4.23 -1.26 -12.87
N ALA A 164 3.13 -0.87 -13.50
CA ALA A 164 1.77 -0.97 -12.96
C ALA A 164 1.11 -2.35 -13.23
#